data_ead29e84e35d85a02a9f218e6d8ac237
#
_entry.id   ead29e84e35d85a02a9f218e6d8ac237
#
_cell.length_a   1.000
_cell.length_b   1.000
_cell.length_c   1.000
_cell.angle_alpha   90.00
_cell.angle_beta   90.00
_cell.angle_gamma   90.00
#
_symmetry.space_group_name_H-M   'P 1'
#
loop_
_entity.id
_entity.type
_entity.pdbx_description
1 polymer ?
#
loop_
_entity_poly.entity_id
_entity_poly.type
_entity_poly.pdbx_seq_one_letter_code
_entity_poly.pdbx_strand_id
1 'polypeptide(L)'
;INNYIKINLSKFENNSLEKKFNIDGETFFYKDILSNDKSANVTDYKLSTTTFFKVYLNSKLKEEIRISEEKIMENMDDKLEEEKYEKTVKKIFASSISKKLITELSLINDN
;
A
#
# COMPACT_ATOMS: atom_id res chain seq x y z
N ILE A 1 -0.22 5.64 5.05
CA ILE A 1 0.08 4.29 4.51
C ILE A 1 1.52 3.88 4.81
N ASN A 2 2.49 4.75 4.58
CA ASN A 2 3.90 4.43 4.83
C ASN A 2 4.19 4.01 6.28
N ASN A 3 3.54 4.64 7.26
CA ASN A 3 3.71 4.29 8.67
C ASN A 3 3.20 2.88 8.96
N TYR A 4 2.09 2.49 8.37
CA TYR A 4 1.53 1.14 8.55
C TYR A 4 2.42 0.08 7.90
N ILE A 5 2.98 0.39 6.74
CA ILE A 5 3.93 -0.49 6.04
C ILE A 5 5.19 -0.69 6.89
N LYS A 6 5.74 0.38 7.47
CA LYS A 6 6.92 0.32 8.34
C LYS A 6 6.68 -0.58 9.55
N ILE A 7 5.52 -0.48 10.20
CA ILE A 7 5.16 -1.33 11.33
C ILE A 7 5.12 -2.80 10.93
N ASN A 8 4.50 -3.11 9.78
CA ASN A 8 4.42 -4.48 9.29
C ASN A 8 5.78 -5.05 8.92
N LEU A 9 6.63 -4.25 8.30
CA LEU A 9 7.99 -4.66 7.92
C LEU A 9 8.89 -4.87 9.13
N SER A 10 8.72 -4.08 10.20
CA SER A 10 9.46 -4.29 11.45
C SER A 10 9.21 -5.67 12.04
N LYS A 11 7.96 -6.14 11.96
CA LYS A 11 7.61 -7.50 12.41
C LYS A 11 8.32 -8.57 11.57
N PHE A 12 8.44 -8.34 10.27
CA PHE A 12 9.15 -9.24 9.37
C PHE A 12 10.66 -9.28 9.67
N GLU A 13 11.27 -8.12 9.86
CA GLU A 13 12.71 -8.00 10.17
C GLU A 13 13.08 -8.77 11.42
N ASN A 14 12.24 -8.74 12.46
CA ASN A 14 12.47 -9.47 13.70
C ASN A 14 12.48 -10.99 13.52
N ASN A 15 11.84 -11.49 12.46
CA ASN A 15 11.72 -12.90 12.16
C ASN A 15 12.69 -13.39 11.09
N SER A 16 13.32 -12.49 10.34
CA SER A 16 14.23 -12.80 9.26
C SER A 16 15.67 -12.42 9.62
N LEU A 17 16.38 -13.37 10.22
CA LEU A 17 17.71 -13.11 10.79
C LEU A 17 18.86 -13.12 9.79
N GLU A 18 18.66 -13.64 8.58
CA GLU A 18 19.76 -13.91 7.67
C GLU A 18 19.93 -12.91 6.53
N LYS A 19 18.91 -12.13 6.22
CA LYS A 19 18.94 -11.18 5.11
C LYS A 19 18.74 -9.75 5.61
N LYS A 20 19.69 -8.88 5.30
CA LYS A 20 19.58 -7.46 5.62
C LYS A 20 19.25 -6.68 4.35
N PHE A 21 18.01 -6.28 4.24
CA PHE A 21 17.57 -5.43 3.16
C PHE A 21 17.47 -3.98 3.61
N ASN A 22 17.92 -3.08 2.74
CA ASN A 22 17.55 -1.67 2.84
C ASN A 22 16.49 -1.41 1.79
N ILE A 23 15.37 -0.85 2.21
CA ILE A 23 14.22 -0.67 1.34
C ILE A 23 13.82 0.80 1.34
N ASP A 24 13.84 1.42 0.17
CA ASP A 24 13.28 2.74 -0.05
C ASP A 24 11.91 2.58 -0.69
N GLY A 25 10.90 3.24 -0.11
CA GLY A 25 9.53 3.17 -0.62
C GLY A 25 8.93 4.55 -0.83
N GLU A 26 8.13 4.67 -1.87
CA GLU A 26 7.36 5.88 -2.16
C GLU A 26 5.94 5.46 -2.49
N THR A 27 4.95 6.05 -1.78
CA THR A 27 3.54 5.68 -1.92
C THR A 27 2.73 6.86 -2.42
N PHE A 28 1.89 6.59 -3.41
CA PHE A 28 0.90 7.53 -3.93
C PHE A 28 -0.49 6.99 -3.65
N PHE A 29 -1.37 7.85 -3.17
CA PHE A 29 -2.76 7.52 -2.90
C PHE A 29 -3.66 8.47 -3.67
N TYR A 30 -4.70 7.90 -4.31
CA TYR A 30 -5.65 8.65 -5.12
C TYR A 30 -7.08 8.31 -4.72
N LYS A 31 -7.94 9.34 -4.75
CA LYS A 31 -9.38 9.20 -4.61
C LYS A 31 -10.00 9.85 -5.82
N ASP A 32 -10.51 9.03 -6.73
CA ASP A 32 -11.07 9.49 -7.98
C ASP A 32 -12.57 9.24 -8.04
N ILE A 33 -13.30 10.14 -8.70
CA ILE A 33 -14.73 9.96 -8.94
C ILE A 33 -14.89 8.83 -9.95
N LEU A 34 -15.63 7.78 -9.58
CA LEU A 34 -15.86 6.64 -10.44
C LEU A 34 -17.18 6.76 -11.20
N SER A 35 -18.25 7.21 -10.51
CA SER A 35 -19.57 7.34 -11.12
C SER A 35 -20.39 8.44 -10.45
N ASN A 36 -21.34 8.96 -11.23
CA ASN A 36 -22.29 9.99 -10.84
C ASN A 36 -23.71 9.53 -11.13
N ASP A 37 -24.69 10.09 -10.42
CA ASP A 37 -26.09 9.92 -10.76
C ASP A 37 -26.52 10.90 -11.87
N LYS A 38 -27.81 10.88 -12.22
CA LYS A 38 -28.38 11.74 -13.28
C LYS A 38 -28.31 13.23 -12.95
N SER A 39 -28.18 13.58 -11.65
CA SER A 39 -28.07 14.96 -11.19
C SER A 39 -26.61 15.38 -10.97
N ALA A 40 -25.67 14.61 -11.48
CA ALA A 40 -24.22 14.81 -11.35
C ALA A 40 -23.71 14.74 -9.89
N ASN A 41 -24.48 14.13 -8.98
CA ASN A 41 -23.99 13.83 -7.63
C ASN A 41 -23.12 12.58 -7.68
N VAL A 42 -21.98 12.62 -7.00
CA VAL A 42 -21.06 11.47 -6.94
C VAL A 42 -21.72 10.32 -6.18
N THR A 43 -21.75 9.14 -6.81
CA THR A 43 -22.29 7.93 -6.19
C THR A 43 -21.16 7.02 -5.67
N ASP A 44 -20.05 6.96 -6.38
CA ASP A 44 -18.93 6.08 -6.02
C ASP A 44 -17.59 6.76 -6.28
N TYR A 45 -16.64 6.40 -5.44
CA TYR A 45 -15.22 6.76 -5.60
C TYR A 45 -14.38 5.51 -5.81
N LYS A 46 -13.29 5.67 -6.52
CA LYS A 46 -12.24 4.66 -6.61
C LYS A 46 -11.07 5.13 -5.75
N LEU A 47 -10.79 4.36 -4.71
CA LEU A 47 -9.60 4.56 -3.89
C LEU A 47 -8.49 3.68 -4.44
N SER A 48 -7.34 4.25 -4.72
CA SER A 48 -6.21 3.50 -5.25
C SER A 48 -4.91 3.93 -4.63
N THR A 49 -3.98 2.99 -4.56
CA THR A 49 -2.63 3.27 -4.09
C THR A 49 -1.64 2.52 -4.94
N THR A 50 -0.49 3.15 -5.17
CA THR A 50 0.65 2.52 -5.81
C THR A 50 1.88 2.84 -4.98
N THR A 51 2.64 1.80 -4.66
CA THR A 51 3.90 1.95 -3.93
C THR A 51 5.03 1.40 -4.79
N PHE A 52 6.10 2.18 -4.89
CA PHE A 52 7.32 1.79 -5.57
C PHE A 52 8.39 1.53 -4.52
N PHE A 53 8.99 0.35 -4.56
CA PHE A 53 10.07 -0.02 -3.65
C PHE A 53 11.35 -0.25 -4.43
N LYS A 54 12.45 0.27 -3.87
CA LYS A 54 13.80 -0.10 -4.30
C LYS A 54 14.43 -0.91 -3.18
N VAL A 55 14.80 -2.14 -3.51
CA VAL A 55 15.35 -3.09 -2.55
C VAL A 55 16.85 -3.22 -2.77
N TYR A 56 17.62 -2.93 -1.74
CA TYR A 56 19.07 -3.03 -1.75
C TYR A 56 19.52 -4.15 -0.81
N LEU A 57 20.48 -4.93 -1.26
CA LEU A 57 21.16 -5.92 -0.45
C LEU A 57 22.65 -5.61 -0.49
N ASN A 58 23.28 -5.39 0.67
CA ASN A 58 24.69 -5.03 0.76
C ASN A 58 25.02 -3.79 -0.09
N SER A 59 24.19 -2.78 -0.03
CA SER A 59 24.30 -1.50 -0.75
C SER A 59 24.17 -1.60 -2.28
N LYS A 60 23.75 -2.75 -2.80
CA LYS A 60 23.49 -2.94 -4.23
C LYS A 60 22.00 -3.04 -4.49
N LEU A 61 21.52 -2.32 -5.50
CA LEU A 61 20.13 -2.43 -5.94
C LEU A 61 19.88 -3.83 -6.47
N LYS A 62 18.98 -4.57 -5.84
CA LYS A 62 18.63 -5.94 -6.24
C LYS A 62 17.34 -5.98 -7.03
N GLU A 63 16.34 -5.17 -6.66
CA GLU A 63 15.05 -5.23 -7.31
C GLU A 63 14.29 -3.92 -7.13
N GLU A 64 13.48 -3.59 -8.11
CA GLU A 64 12.47 -2.54 -8.02
C GLU A 64 11.10 -3.23 -8.07
N ILE A 65 10.27 -2.93 -7.08
CA ILE A 65 8.96 -3.57 -6.93
C ILE A 65 7.88 -2.50 -6.98
N ARG A 66 6.86 -2.74 -7.78
CA ARG A 66 5.67 -1.88 -7.84
C ARG A 66 4.47 -2.70 -7.38
N ILE A 67 3.77 -2.19 -6.36
CA ILE A 67 2.57 -2.82 -5.82
C ILE A 67 1.43 -1.83 -5.86
N SER A 68 0.32 -2.22 -6.46
CA SER A 68 -0.89 -1.40 -6.57
C SER A 68 -2.07 -2.12 -5.96
N GLU A 69 -2.95 -1.34 -5.29
CA GLU A 69 -4.20 -1.81 -4.72
C GLU A 69 -5.30 -0.83 -5.07
N GLU A 70 -6.53 -1.31 -5.18
CA GLU A 70 -7.68 -0.44 -5.40
C GLU A 70 -8.93 -0.97 -4.72
N LYS A 71 -9.85 -0.06 -4.38
CA LYS A 71 -11.13 -0.38 -3.79
C LYS A 71 -12.15 0.68 -4.17
N ILE A 72 -13.37 0.22 -4.44
CA ILE A 72 -14.50 1.11 -4.71
C ILE A 72 -15.16 1.45 -3.38
N MET A 73 -15.46 2.74 -3.18
CA MET A 73 -16.13 3.25 -1.99
C MET A 73 -17.38 4.02 -2.41
N GLU A 74 -18.51 3.67 -1.79
CA GLU A 74 -19.74 4.43 -1.99
C GLU A 74 -19.63 5.82 -1.35
N ASN A 75 -20.23 6.82 -1.99
CA ASN A 75 -20.33 8.15 -1.39
C ASN A 75 -21.28 8.05 -0.17
N MET A 76 -20.83 8.58 0.95
CA MET A 76 -21.58 8.57 2.20
C MET A 76 -22.08 9.96 2.53
N ASP A 77 -23.32 10.06 3.02
CA ASP A 77 -23.91 11.32 3.46
C ASP A 77 -23.20 11.86 4.71
N ASP A 78 -22.86 10.95 5.62
CA ASP A 78 -22.07 11.29 6.81
C ASP A 78 -20.58 11.32 6.45
N LYS A 79 -20.02 12.53 6.33
CA LYS A 79 -18.63 12.71 5.93
C LYS A 79 -17.63 12.23 6.99
N LEU A 80 -18.00 12.23 8.26
CA LEU A 80 -17.15 11.70 9.32
C LEU A 80 -17.00 10.18 9.18
N GLU A 81 -18.11 9.48 8.89
CA GLU A 81 -18.09 8.05 8.64
C GLU A 81 -17.30 7.71 7.36
N GLU A 82 -17.42 8.54 6.33
CA GLU A 82 -16.64 8.38 5.10
C GLU A 82 -15.14 8.49 5.37
N GLU A 83 -14.71 9.47 6.16
CA GLU A 83 -13.30 9.63 6.54
C GLU A 83 -12.78 8.44 7.33
N LYS A 84 -13.58 7.91 8.25
CA LYS A 84 -13.23 6.69 9.02
C LYS A 84 -13.08 5.49 8.10
N TYR A 85 -13.96 5.35 7.13
CA TYR A 85 -13.90 4.27 6.15
C TYR A 85 -12.63 4.37 5.30
N GLU A 86 -12.30 5.56 4.79
CA GLU A 86 -11.06 5.78 4.04
C GLU A 86 -9.82 5.40 4.84
N LYS A 87 -9.81 5.77 6.11
CA LYS A 87 -8.70 5.44 7.01
C LYS A 87 -8.54 3.93 7.17
N THR A 88 -9.66 3.21 7.28
CA THR A 88 -9.67 1.76 7.34
C THR A 88 -9.14 1.16 6.04
N VAL A 89 -9.56 1.68 4.88
CA VAL A 89 -9.09 1.22 3.57
C VAL A 89 -7.57 1.44 3.44
N LYS A 90 -7.05 2.57 3.89
CA LYS A 90 -5.61 2.84 3.88
C LYS A 90 -4.83 1.82 4.69
N LYS A 91 -5.35 1.41 5.84
CA LYS A 91 -4.75 0.35 6.67
C LYS A 91 -4.78 -1.00 5.96
N ILE A 92 -5.88 -1.32 5.30
CA ILE A 92 -6.02 -2.56 4.51
C ILE A 92 -5.01 -2.56 3.36
N PHE A 93 -4.88 -1.45 2.64
CA PHE A 93 -3.90 -1.30 1.58
C PHE A 93 -2.48 -1.53 2.10
N ALA A 94 -2.12 -0.89 3.21
CA ALA A 94 -0.80 -1.03 3.81
C ALA A 94 -0.50 -2.48 4.20
N SER A 95 -1.48 -3.17 4.78
CA SER A 95 -1.34 -4.58 5.14
C SER A 95 -1.12 -5.46 3.90
N SER A 96 -1.92 -5.26 2.86
CA SER A 96 -1.81 -6.02 1.62
C SER A 96 -0.47 -5.77 0.92
N ILE A 97 -0.06 -4.51 0.82
CA ILE A 97 1.21 -4.12 0.21
C ILE A 97 2.38 -4.75 0.98
N SER A 98 2.33 -4.71 2.31
CA SER A 98 3.39 -5.29 3.15
C SER A 98 3.51 -6.80 2.95
N LYS A 99 2.39 -7.51 2.87
CA LYS A 99 2.39 -8.95 2.63
C LYS A 99 2.97 -9.29 1.25
N LYS A 100 2.60 -8.54 0.23
CA LYS A 100 3.12 -8.73 -1.13
C LYS A 100 4.61 -8.43 -1.18
N LEU A 101 5.06 -7.37 -0.52
CA LEU A 101 6.47 -7.03 -0.45
C LEU A 101 7.27 -8.13 0.25
N ILE A 102 6.80 -8.64 1.38
CA ILE A 102 7.45 -9.74 2.11
C ILE A 102 7.57 -10.97 1.21
N THR A 103 6.54 -11.31 0.46
CA THR A 103 6.56 -12.41 -0.50
C THR A 103 7.65 -12.19 -1.54
N GLU A 104 7.73 -11.01 -2.12
CA GLU A 104 8.76 -10.67 -3.11
C GLU A 104 10.17 -10.72 -2.51
N LEU A 105 10.35 -10.23 -1.29
CA LEU A 105 11.65 -10.27 -0.60
C LEU A 105 12.10 -11.71 -0.36
N SER A 106 11.16 -12.61 -0.09
CA SER A 106 11.45 -14.03 0.11
C SER A 106 11.99 -14.71 -1.15
N LEU A 107 11.70 -14.16 -2.32
CA LEU A 107 12.12 -14.69 -3.61
C LEU A 107 13.47 -14.14 -4.08
N ILE A 108 14.02 -13.14 -3.41
CA ILE A 108 15.30 -12.54 -3.80
C ILE A 108 16.44 -13.45 -3.38
N ASN A 109 17.30 -13.78 -4.35
CA ASN A 109 18.50 -14.56 -4.11
C ASN A 109 19.66 -13.65 -3.67
N ASP A 110 20.49 -14.17 -2.76
CA ASP A 110 21.65 -13.46 -2.23
C ASP A 110 22.85 -13.44 -3.19
N ASN A 111 22.75 -14.18 -4.26
CA ASN A 111 23.85 -14.32 -5.25
C ASN A 111 23.98 -13.12 -6.17
#